data_1cdcc4d449fb5dfbc8375f5fe341e872
#
_entry.id   1cdcc4d449fb5dfbc8375f5fe341e872
#
_cell.length_a   1.000
_cell.length_b   1.000
_cell.length_c   1.000
_cell.angle_alpha   90.00
_cell.angle_beta   90.00
_cell.angle_gamma   90.00
#
_symmetry.space_group_name_H-M   'P 1'
#
loop_
_entity.id
_entity.type
_entity.pdbx_description
1 polymer ?
#
loop_
_entity_poly.entity_id
_entity_poly.type
_entity_poly.pdbx_seq_one_letter_code
_entity_poly.pdbx_strand_id
1 'polypeptide(L)'
;RGSLPADACFRKNLPVTLRIAFEIDDEDLKHFQLIMDEARKASVRLAPEDIVAAAEDLLQTVGKTDAPGFIVERLAKLRLMINMLSDIEWRLPHQEAARVLNALAYFTEPEDLIPDHIPGLGFLDDAIMIELVVRELKPEIEAYQDFCDYREQYKREHGEQSNASRAGWLEDRRKKLQKRMRRRRRPRLLR
;
A
#
# COMPACT_ATOMS: atom_id res chain seq x y z
N ARG A 1 -43.28 57.00 -13.48
CA ARG A 1 -43.58 55.82 -12.66
C ARG A 1 -43.24 54.58 -13.50
N GLY A 2 -42.09 54.06 -13.36
CA GLY A 2 -41.64 52.84 -13.97
C GLY A 2 -40.78 52.11 -12.97
N SER A 3 -41.37 51.08 -12.35
CA SER A 3 -40.67 50.17 -11.43
C SER A 3 -39.71 49.29 -12.22
N LEU A 4 -38.43 49.30 -11.81
CA LEU A 4 -37.44 48.37 -12.27
C LEU A 4 -37.65 47.01 -11.57
N PRO A 5 -37.59 45.88 -12.26
CA PRO A 5 -37.55 44.59 -11.62
C PRO A 5 -36.18 44.37 -11.05
N ALA A 6 -36.13 44.02 -9.76
CA ALA A 6 -34.92 43.56 -9.08
C ALA A 6 -34.66 42.11 -9.47
N ASP A 7 -33.95 41.88 -10.56
CA ASP A 7 -33.33 40.58 -10.84
C ASP A 7 -32.09 40.44 -9.96
N ALA A 8 -32.31 39.89 -8.77
CA ALA A 8 -31.24 39.39 -7.93
C ALA A 8 -30.59 38.22 -8.65
N CYS A 9 -29.50 38.52 -9.33
CA CYS A 9 -28.61 37.54 -9.92
C CYS A 9 -28.01 36.69 -8.79
N PHE A 10 -28.67 35.60 -8.47
CA PHE A 10 -28.17 34.55 -7.59
C PHE A 10 -27.00 33.88 -8.35
N ARG A 11 -25.78 34.45 -8.24
CA ARG A 11 -24.58 33.78 -8.67
C ARG A 11 -24.47 32.53 -7.81
N LYS A 12 -24.87 31.38 -8.35
CA LYS A 12 -24.48 30.08 -7.79
C LYS A 12 -22.98 30.10 -7.69
N ASN A 13 -22.46 30.17 -6.47
CA ASN A 13 -21.03 29.89 -6.21
C ASN A 13 -20.78 28.44 -6.65
N LEU A 14 -20.34 28.27 -7.87
CA LEU A 14 -19.75 27.01 -8.30
C LEU A 14 -18.54 26.78 -7.40
N PRO A 15 -18.36 25.58 -6.86
CA PRO A 15 -17.19 25.28 -6.04
C PRO A 15 -15.95 25.52 -6.92
N VAL A 16 -15.09 26.43 -6.47
CA VAL A 16 -13.80 26.68 -7.13
C VAL A 16 -12.92 25.47 -6.82
N THR A 17 -12.79 24.58 -7.79
CA THR A 17 -11.88 23.44 -7.67
C THR A 17 -10.49 23.88 -8.06
N LEU A 18 -9.57 23.87 -7.10
CA LEU A 18 -8.14 24.06 -7.34
C LEU A 18 -7.50 22.69 -7.61
N ARG A 19 -6.88 22.53 -8.78
CA ARG A 19 -6.05 21.35 -9.06
C ARG A 19 -4.60 21.70 -8.83
N ILE A 20 -3.95 20.95 -7.94
CA ILE A 20 -2.52 21.09 -7.66
C ILE A 20 -1.86 19.80 -8.17
N ALA A 21 -0.76 19.92 -8.90
CA ALA A 21 0.07 18.80 -9.32
C ALA A 21 1.47 18.99 -8.73
N PHE A 22 2.02 17.93 -8.17
CA PHE A 22 3.39 17.88 -7.68
C PHE A 22 4.18 16.90 -8.55
N GLU A 23 5.38 17.31 -8.94
CA GLU A 23 6.38 16.41 -9.50
C GLU A 23 7.42 16.18 -8.42
N ILE A 24 7.69 14.93 -8.10
CA ILE A 24 8.68 14.51 -7.11
C ILE A 24 9.80 13.88 -7.90
N ASP A 25 10.96 14.51 -7.88
CA ASP A 25 12.14 14.04 -8.59
C ASP A 25 12.96 13.01 -7.78
N ASP A 26 14.06 12.52 -8.37
CA ASP A 26 14.93 11.55 -7.72
C ASP A 26 15.67 12.12 -6.49
N GLU A 27 15.82 13.43 -6.38
CA GLU A 27 16.47 14.08 -5.26
C GLU A 27 15.51 14.20 -4.07
N ASP A 28 14.27 14.56 -4.32
CA ASP A 28 13.18 14.53 -3.34
C ASP A 28 12.96 13.11 -2.80
N LEU A 29 12.93 12.12 -3.71
CA LEU A 29 12.77 10.71 -3.31
C LEU A 29 13.90 10.19 -2.43
N LYS A 30 15.13 10.70 -2.57
CA LYS A 30 16.25 10.37 -1.67
C LYS A 30 15.99 10.81 -0.23
N HIS A 31 15.34 11.97 -0.04
CA HIS A 31 15.00 12.46 1.28
C HIS A 31 14.04 11.47 1.98
N PHE A 32 12.98 11.06 1.30
CA PHE A 32 12.07 10.04 1.83
C PHE A 32 12.75 8.69 2.08
N GLN A 33 13.70 8.28 1.23
CA GLN A 33 14.48 7.07 1.45
C GLN A 33 15.35 7.13 2.71
N LEU A 34 15.94 8.29 3.02
CA LEU A 34 16.69 8.48 4.26
C LEU A 34 15.80 8.34 5.50
N ILE A 35 14.61 8.92 5.47
CA ILE A 35 13.63 8.78 6.56
C ILE A 35 13.22 7.33 6.73
N MET A 36 12.94 6.60 5.65
CA MET A 36 12.67 5.16 5.72
C MET A 36 13.82 4.37 6.35
N ASP A 37 15.06 4.70 6.01
CA ASP A 37 16.24 4.00 6.56
C ASP A 37 16.44 4.30 8.05
N GLU A 38 16.09 5.48 8.51
CA GLU A 38 16.08 5.86 9.94
C GLU A 38 14.99 5.11 10.70
N ALA A 39 13.78 5.08 10.19
CA ALA A 39 12.66 4.32 10.74
C ALA A 39 13.00 2.81 10.85
N ARG A 40 13.62 2.24 9.82
CA ARG A 40 14.11 0.85 9.83
C ARG A 40 15.13 0.58 10.92
N LYS A 41 16.02 1.52 11.19
CA LYS A 41 17.01 1.40 12.28
C LYS A 41 16.35 1.49 13.64
N ALA A 42 15.38 2.39 13.80
CA ALA A 42 14.62 2.56 15.03
C ALA A 42 13.78 1.31 15.34
N SER A 43 13.15 0.73 14.33
CA SER A 43 12.23 -0.41 14.46
C SER A 43 12.88 -1.78 14.69
N VAL A 44 14.21 -1.88 14.66
CA VAL A 44 14.94 -3.18 14.85
C VAL A 44 14.54 -3.91 16.14
N ARG A 45 14.07 -3.20 17.14
CA ARG A 45 13.66 -3.74 18.45
C ARG A 45 12.16 -3.96 18.58
N LEU A 46 11.37 -3.57 17.58
CA LEU A 46 9.92 -3.71 17.62
C LEU A 46 9.52 -5.15 17.27
N ALA A 47 8.45 -5.62 17.89
CA ALA A 47 7.86 -6.90 17.49
C ALA A 47 7.19 -6.77 16.11
N PRO A 48 7.16 -7.84 15.31
CA PRO A 48 6.46 -7.84 14.03
C PRO A 48 5.00 -7.41 14.13
N GLU A 49 4.34 -7.77 15.23
CA GLU A 49 2.95 -7.44 15.54
C GLU A 49 2.75 -5.95 15.72
N ASP A 50 3.70 -5.24 16.33
CA ASP A 50 3.63 -3.79 16.52
C ASP A 50 3.74 -3.04 15.19
N ILE A 51 4.61 -3.51 14.29
CA ILE A 51 4.77 -2.95 12.95
C ILE A 51 3.49 -3.13 12.13
N VAL A 52 2.90 -4.32 12.18
CA VAL A 52 1.63 -4.60 11.49
C VAL A 52 0.51 -3.77 12.08
N ALA A 53 0.42 -3.66 13.42
CA ALA A 53 -0.62 -2.89 14.09
C ALA A 53 -0.56 -1.40 13.72
N ALA A 54 0.63 -0.81 13.65
CA ALA A 54 0.79 0.59 13.21
C ALA A 54 0.31 0.81 11.77
N ALA A 55 0.67 -0.09 10.85
CA ALA A 55 0.20 -0.02 9.47
C ALA A 55 -1.33 -0.24 9.34
N GLU A 56 -1.93 -1.07 10.20
CA GLU A 56 -3.38 -1.26 10.27
C GLU A 56 -4.09 -0.02 10.85
N ASP A 57 -3.50 0.65 11.82
CA ASP A 57 -4.04 1.88 12.41
C ASP A 57 -4.12 3.01 11.38
N LEU A 58 -3.09 3.19 10.56
CA LEU A 58 -3.13 4.10 9.42
C LEU A 58 -4.30 3.77 8.48
N LEU A 59 -4.49 2.49 8.13
CA LEU A 59 -5.62 2.08 7.29
C LEU A 59 -6.98 2.41 7.90
N GLN A 60 -7.12 2.29 9.22
CA GLN A 60 -8.35 2.61 9.92
C GLN A 60 -8.58 4.12 10.02
N THR A 61 -7.53 4.89 10.29
CA THR A 61 -7.57 6.34 10.42
C THR A 61 -8.00 6.97 9.10
N VAL A 62 -7.34 6.64 8.01
CA VAL A 62 -7.69 7.16 6.68
C VAL A 62 -9.07 6.67 6.23
N GLY A 63 -9.46 5.44 6.56
CA GLY A 63 -10.78 4.88 6.23
C GLY A 63 -11.97 5.64 6.85
N LYS A 64 -11.73 6.50 7.84
CA LYS A 64 -12.73 7.38 8.48
C LYS A 64 -12.77 8.77 7.86
N THR A 65 -11.87 9.07 6.94
CA THR A 65 -11.73 10.38 6.30
C THR A 65 -12.17 10.33 4.83
N ASP A 66 -12.48 11.49 4.26
CA ASP A 66 -12.72 11.63 2.82
C ASP A 66 -11.37 11.85 2.10
N ALA A 67 -10.54 10.81 2.08
CA ALA A 67 -9.22 10.87 1.50
C ALA A 67 -9.25 10.90 -0.03
N PRO A 68 -8.36 11.66 -0.69
CA PRO A 68 -8.24 11.66 -2.15
C PRO A 68 -7.99 10.26 -2.72
N GLY A 69 -8.52 10.00 -3.93
CA GLY A 69 -8.48 8.67 -4.56
C GLY A 69 -7.06 8.09 -4.69
N PHE A 70 -6.05 8.93 -4.95
CA PHE A 70 -4.66 8.47 -5.05
C PHE A 70 -4.11 7.94 -3.72
N ILE A 71 -4.56 8.47 -2.57
CA ILE A 71 -4.22 7.96 -1.23
C ILE A 71 -4.91 6.60 -1.04
N VAL A 72 -6.20 6.51 -1.34
CA VAL A 72 -6.97 5.25 -1.22
C VAL A 72 -6.34 4.11 -2.02
N GLU A 73 -5.84 4.39 -3.24
CA GLU A 73 -5.14 3.41 -4.06
C GLU A 73 -3.85 2.90 -3.41
N ARG A 74 -3.07 3.76 -2.75
CA ARG A 74 -1.85 3.36 -2.04
C ARG A 74 -2.17 2.56 -0.80
N LEU A 75 -3.18 2.96 -0.04
CA LEU A 75 -3.65 2.19 1.12
C LEU A 75 -4.12 0.78 0.74
N ALA A 76 -4.73 0.61 -0.43
CA ALA A 76 -5.07 -0.74 -0.92
C ALA A 76 -3.80 -1.61 -1.10
N LYS A 77 -2.66 -1.02 -1.50
CA LYS A 77 -1.38 -1.72 -1.58
C LYS A 77 -0.81 -2.04 -0.20
N LEU A 78 -0.93 -1.09 0.76
CA LEU A 78 -0.54 -1.34 2.15
C LEU A 78 -1.32 -2.52 2.74
N ARG A 79 -2.63 -2.54 2.57
CA ARG A 79 -3.49 -3.66 2.99
C ARG A 79 -3.06 -4.99 2.35
N LEU A 80 -2.72 -4.97 1.07
CA LEU A 80 -2.23 -6.16 0.38
C LEU A 80 -0.94 -6.71 1.01
N MET A 81 -0.01 -5.83 1.39
CA MET A 81 1.24 -6.21 2.04
C MET A 81 1.01 -6.80 3.43
N ILE A 82 0.08 -6.25 4.21
CA ILE A 82 -0.32 -6.80 5.51
C ILE A 82 -0.96 -8.19 5.33
N ASN A 83 -1.89 -8.33 4.39
CA ASN A 83 -2.52 -9.61 4.09
C ASN A 83 -1.49 -10.67 3.65
N MET A 84 -0.49 -10.28 2.88
CA MET A 84 0.59 -11.18 2.44
C MET A 84 1.37 -11.78 3.61
N LEU A 85 1.55 -11.02 4.71
CA LEU A 85 2.22 -11.50 5.92
C LEU A 85 1.40 -12.55 6.68
N SER A 86 0.09 -12.37 6.75
CA SER A 86 -0.82 -13.20 7.56
C SER A 86 -1.46 -14.36 6.79
N ASP A 87 -1.34 -14.42 5.46
CA ASP A 87 -2.00 -15.44 4.63
C ASP A 87 -1.37 -16.83 4.81
N ILE A 88 -2.09 -17.70 5.53
CA ILE A 88 -1.67 -19.06 5.85
C ILE A 88 -1.57 -20.00 4.64
N GLU A 89 -2.23 -19.67 3.53
CA GLU A 89 -2.14 -20.42 2.29
C GLU A 89 -0.95 -19.96 1.44
N TRP A 90 -0.61 -18.65 1.48
CA TRP A 90 0.56 -18.09 0.82
C TRP A 90 1.87 -18.52 1.49
N ARG A 91 1.90 -18.55 2.83
CA ARG A 91 3.08 -18.93 3.65
C ARG A 91 4.32 -18.21 3.18
N LEU A 92 4.32 -16.90 3.31
CA LEU A 92 5.48 -16.08 2.93
C LEU A 92 6.73 -16.58 3.67
N PRO A 93 7.83 -16.90 2.96
CA PRO A 93 9.03 -17.39 3.63
C PRO A 93 9.62 -16.34 4.56
N HIS A 94 10.28 -16.77 5.63
CA HIS A 94 10.73 -15.90 6.72
C HIS A 94 11.61 -14.72 6.26
N GLN A 95 12.51 -14.93 5.31
CA GLN A 95 13.38 -13.87 4.79
C GLN A 95 12.56 -12.78 4.04
N GLU A 96 11.57 -13.19 3.28
CA GLU A 96 10.68 -12.30 2.56
C GLU A 96 9.72 -11.60 3.52
N ALA A 97 9.22 -12.28 4.54
CA ALA A 97 8.40 -11.68 5.60
C ALA A 97 9.18 -10.60 6.36
N ALA A 98 10.44 -10.88 6.74
CA ALA A 98 11.30 -9.90 7.38
C ALA A 98 11.54 -8.66 6.49
N ARG A 99 11.64 -8.82 5.17
CA ARG A 99 11.75 -7.69 4.24
C ARG A 99 10.49 -6.84 4.19
N VAL A 100 9.33 -7.49 4.14
CA VAL A 100 8.04 -6.77 4.15
C VAL A 100 7.87 -6.00 5.45
N LEU A 101 8.13 -6.63 6.60
CA LEU A 101 8.10 -5.96 7.90
C LEU A 101 9.07 -4.78 7.98
N ASN A 102 10.30 -4.98 7.51
CA ASN A 102 11.30 -3.90 7.48
C ASN A 102 10.87 -2.72 6.60
N ALA A 103 10.18 -2.99 5.49
CA ALA A 103 9.66 -1.95 4.63
C ALA A 103 8.45 -1.22 5.25
N LEU A 104 7.67 -1.91 6.09
CA LEU A 104 6.53 -1.32 6.81
C LEU A 104 6.96 -0.57 8.10
N ALA A 105 8.23 -0.62 8.47
CA ALA A 105 8.72 -0.03 9.70
C ALA A 105 8.50 1.50 9.80
N TYR A 106 8.41 2.20 8.68
CA TYR A 106 8.11 3.63 8.65
C TYR A 106 6.81 3.97 9.38
N PHE A 107 5.78 3.14 9.24
CA PHE A 107 4.47 3.40 9.85
C PHE A 107 4.44 3.25 11.38
N THR A 108 5.58 2.92 12.01
CA THR A 108 5.75 2.93 13.47
C THR A 108 6.30 4.25 14.00
N GLU A 109 6.71 5.16 13.12
CA GLU A 109 7.19 6.48 13.54
C GLU A 109 6.01 7.32 14.07
N PRO A 110 6.19 7.99 15.22
CA PRO A 110 5.10 8.72 15.85
C PRO A 110 4.85 10.12 15.27
N GLU A 111 5.74 10.61 14.41
CA GLU A 111 5.69 11.96 13.86
C GLU A 111 5.46 11.92 12.35
N ASP A 112 4.31 12.47 11.92
CA ASP A 112 3.99 12.67 10.51
C ASP A 112 4.79 13.83 9.94
N LEU A 113 5.30 13.69 8.72
CA LEU A 113 5.95 14.78 7.99
C LEU A 113 4.93 15.86 7.60
N ILE A 114 3.71 15.44 7.30
CA ILE A 114 2.57 16.30 6.98
C ILE A 114 1.44 15.94 7.95
N PRO A 115 1.02 16.87 8.83
CA PRO A 115 -0.03 16.56 9.80
C PRO A 115 -1.34 16.12 9.14
N ASP A 116 -1.92 15.01 9.58
CA ASP A 116 -3.14 14.36 9.06
C ASP A 116 -4.36 15.27 8.99
N HIS A 117 -4.43 16.26 9.86
CA HIS A 117 -5.57 17.18 9.92
C HIS A 117 -5.57 18.25 8.83
N ILE A 118 -4.56 18.30 7.94
CA ILE A 118 -4.50 19.25 6.82
C ILE A 118 -5.38 18.72 5.67
N PRO A 119 -6.51 19.39 5.36
CA PRO A 119 -7.43 18.91 4.33
C PRO A 119 -6.75 18.78 2.96
N GLY A 120 -6.84 17.60 2.36
CA GLY A 120 -6.32 17.31 1.01
C GLY A 120 -4.82 17.04 0.93
N LEU A 121 -4.05 17.32 1.98
CA LEU A 121 -2.60 17.08 2.04
C LEU A 121 -2.20 16.08 3.13
N GLY A 122 -3.03 15.92 4.15
CA GLY A 122 -2.82 14.89 5.17
C GLY A 122 -2.68 13.51 4.50
N PHE A 123 -1.83 12.67 5.00
CA PHE A 123 -1.47 11.36 4.47
C PHE A 123 -0.73 11.37 3.10
N LEU A 124 -0.25 12.54 2.62
CA LEU A 124 0.52 12.61 1.37
C LEU A 124 1.88 11.96 1.53
N ASP A 125 2.54 12.18 2.63
CA ASP A 125 3.81 11.55 3.00
C ASP A 125 3.65 10.03 3.13
N ASP A 126 2.61 9.55 3.79
CA ASP A 126 2.26 8.13 3.84
C ASP A 126 2.08 7.54 2.45
N ALA A 127 1.35 8.24 1.58
CA ALA A 127 1.14 7.78 0.20
C ALA A 127 2.46 7.70 -0.58
N ILE A 128 3.39 8.63 -0.39
CA ILE A 128 4.73 8.61 -0.98
C ILE A 128 5.52 7.43 -0.42
N MET A 129 5.52 7.24 0.90
CA MET A 129 6.21 6.13 1.54
C MET A 129 5.66 4.78 1.10
N ILE A 130 4.34 4.62 1.00
CA ILE A 130 3.72 3.41 0.45
C ILE A 130 4.19 3.16 -0.98
N GLU A 131 4.26 4.19 -1.83
CA GLU A 131 4.75 4.05 -3.21
C GLU A 131 6.21 3.57 -3.26
N LEU A 132 7.09 4.09 -2.40
CA LEU A 132 8.48 3.64 -2.30
C LEU A 132 8.57 2.17 -1.87
N VAL A 133 7.79 1.78 -0.85
CA VAL A 133 7.69 0.39 -0.39
C VAL A 133 7.15 -0.53 -1.49
N VAL A 134 6.14 -0.10 -2.23
CA VAL A 134 5.58 -0.86 -3.37
C VAL A 134 6.62 -1.07 -4.47
N ARG A 135 7.44 -0.07 -4.77
CA ARG A 135 8.54 -0.19 -5.75
C ARG A 135 9.61 -1.18 -5.27
N GLU A 136 9.99 -1.11 -4.00
CA GLU A 136 10.97 -2.02 -3.41
C GLU A 136 10.48 -3.48 -3.38
N LEU A 137 9.21 -3.69 -3.00
CA LEU A 137 8.60 -5.01 -2.84
C LEU A 137 7.82 -5.49 -4.08
N LYS A 138 8.01 -4.84 -5.21
CA LYS A 138 7.27 -5.16 -6.44
C LYS A 138 7.25 -6.64 -6.78
N PRO A 139 8.38 -7.40 -6.73
CA PRO A 139 8.37 -8.84 -7.01
C PRO A 139 7.52 -9.65 -6.03
N GLU A 140 7.51 -9.28 -4.76
CA GLU A 140 6.74 -9.90 -3.69
C GLU A 140 5.24 -9.66 -3.89
N ILE A 141 4.87 -8.40 -4.12
CA ILE A 141 3.49 -7.95 -4.33
C ILE A 141 2.89 -8.62 -5.57
N GLU A 142 3.58 -8.60 -6.71
CA GLU A 142 3.09 -9.23 -7.95
C GLU A 142 2.92 -10.75 -7.78
N ALA A 143 3.85 -11.40 -7.08
CA ALA A 143 3.74 -12.84 -6.86
C ALA A 143 2.56 -13.20 -5.95
N TYR A 144 2.28 -12.40 -4.94
CA TYR A 144 1.15 -12.59 -4.05
C TYR A 144 -0.19 -12.30 -4.74
N GLN A 145 -0.26 -11.22 -5.54
CA GLN A 145 -1.45 -10.92 -6.34
C GLN A 145 -1.79 -12.08 -7.29
N ASP A 146 -0.80 -12.57 -8.05
CA ASP A 146 -0.99 -13.72 -8.93
C ASP A 146 -1.43 -15.00 -8.19
N PHE A 147 -1.03 -15.14 -6.92
CA PHE A 147 -1.51 -16.24 -6.07
C PHE A 147 -2.96 -16.05 -5.66
N CYS A 148 -3.35 -14.85 -5.25
CA CYS A 148 -4.72 -14.52 -4.89
C CYS A 148 -5.67 -14.71 -6.08
N ASP A 149 -5.30 -14.19 -7.27
CA ASP A 149 -6.09 -14.31 -8.49
C ASP A 149 -6.27 -15.79 -8.88
N TYR A 150 -5.20 -16.58 -8.78
CA TYR A 150 -5.26 -18.01 -9.05
C TYR A 150 -6.18 -18.74 -8.06
N ARG A 151 -6.10 -18.40 -6.76
CA ARG A 151 -6.96 -18.95 -5.72
C ARG A 151 -8.45 -18.65 -5.96
N GLU A 152 -8.74 -17.41 -6.35
CA GLU A 152 -10.11 -16.98 -6.67
C GLU A 152 -10.62 -17.66 -7.95
N GLN A 153 -9.79 -17.79 -8.98
CA GLN A 153 -10.15 -18.52 -10.20
C GLN A 153 -10.45 -19.99 -9.88
N TYR A 154 -9.57 -20.65 -9.12
CA TYR A 154 -9.76 -22.03 -8.75
C TYR A 154 -11.08 -22.24 -7.96
N LYS A 155 -11.39 -21.33 -7.05
CA LYS A 155 -12.64 -21.36 -6.28
C LYS A 155 -13.89 -21.23 -7.18
N ARG A 156 -13.84 -20.37 -8.18
CA ARG A 156 -14.93 -20.19 -9.15
C ARG A 156 -15.15 -21.41 -10.02
N GLU A 157 -14.09 -22.06 -10.45
CA GLU A 157 -14.16 -23.21 -11.37
C GLU A 157 -14.54 -24.53 -10.68
N HIS A 158 -14.12 -24.73 -9.43
CA HIS A 158 -14.24 -26.02 -8.74
C HIS A 158 -15.13 -25.98 -7.50
N GLY A 159 -15.65 -24.78 -7.12
CA GLY A 159 -16.39 -24.61 -5.89
C GLY A 159 -15.54 -24.84 -4.63
N GLU A 160 -16.18 -25.10 -3.50
CA GLU A 160 -15.50 -25.39 -2.22
C GLU A 160 -15.09 -26.87 -2.09
N GLN A 161 -14.92 -27.58 -3.18
CA GLN A 161 -14.65 -29.03 -3.14
C GLN A 161 -13.27 -29.36 -2.54
N SER A 162 -13.31 -30.46 -1.81
CA SER A 162 -12.26 -31.21 -1.07
C SER A 162 -10.89 -30.55 -0.84
N ASN A 163 -10.63 -30.26 0.42
CA ASN A 163 -9.42 -29.62 0.94
C ASN A 163 -8.08 -30.26 0.50
N ALA A 164 -8.02 -31.55 0.24
CA ALA A 164 -6.77 -32.24 -0.08
C ALA A 164 -6.26 -31.95 -1.52
N SER A 165 -7.16 -31.97 -2.51
CA SER A 165 -6.79 -31.64 -3.89
C SER A 165 -6.44 -30.17 -4.04
N ARG A 166 -7.23 -29.28 -3.43
CA ARG A 166 -6.98 -27.84 -3.40
C ARG A 166 -5.63 -27.49 -2.77
N ALA A 167 -5.28 -28.13 -1.65
CA ALA A 167 -4.02 -27.88 -0.96
C ALA A 167 -2.79 -28.20 -1.84
N GLY A 168 -2.82 -29.30 -2.59
CA GLY A 168 -1.74 -29.67 -3.51
C GLY A 168 -1.56 -28.66 -4.66
N TRP A 169 -2.65 -28.23 -5.27
CA TRP A 169 -2.63 -27.26 -6.36
C TRP A 169 -2.13 -25.87 -5.92
N LEU A 170 -2.59 -25.40 -4.77
CA LEU A 170 -2.14 -24.14 -4.20
C LEU A 170 -0.64 -24.22 -3.80
N GLU A 171 -0.20 -25.37 -3.29
CA GLU A 171 1.21 -25.61 -2.94
C GLU A 171 2.13 -25.47 -4.16
N ASP A 172 1.79 -26.11 -5.26
CA ASP A 172 2.58 -26.06 -6.50
C ASP A 172 2.60 -24.64 -7.08
N ARG A 173 1.44 -23.97 -7.10
CA ARG A 173 1.36 -22.59 -7.59
C ARG A 173 2.19 -21.65 -6.72
N ARG A 174 2.05 -21.76 -5.40
CA ARG A 174 2.82 -20.97 -4.42
C ARG A 174 4.33 -21.16 -4.65
N LYS A 175 4.82 -22.39 -4.73
CA LYS A 175 6.25 -22.68 -4.97
C LYS A 175 6.78 -22.06 -6.26
N LYS A 176 6.01 -22.15 -7.35
CA LYS A 176 6.35 -21.54 -8.64
C LYS A 176 6.45 -20.02 -8.54
N LEU A 177 5.48 -19.38 -7.88
CA LEU A 177 5.43 -17.92 -7.73
C LEU A 177 6.54 -17.42 -6.82
N GLN A 178 6.79 -18.06 -5.69
CA GLN A 178 7.88 -17.71 -4.78
C GLN A 178 9.27 -17.90 -5.44
N LYS A 179 9.43 -18.93 -6.27
CA LYS A 179 10.67 -19.11 -7.05
C LYS A 179 10.84 -17.97 -8.08
N ARG A 180 9.76 -17.56 -8.78
CA ARG A 180 9.78 -16.43 -9.72
C ARG A 180 10.13 -15.12 -9.00
N MET A 181 9.51 -14.84 -7.86
CA MET A 181 9.77 -13.69 -7.00
C MET A 181 11.26 -13.56 -6.67
N ARG A 182 11.87 -14.62 -6.12
CA ARG A 182 13.31 -14.65 -5.78
C ARG A 182 14.23 -14.45 -6.99
N ARG A 183 13.85 -14.97 -8.16
CA ARG A 183 14.62 -14.78 -9.40
C ARG A 183 14.58 -13.33 -9.88
N ARG A 184 13.44 -12.66 -9.79
CA ARG A 184 13.28 -11.27 -10.21
C ARG A 184 14.01 -10.29 -9.31
N ARG A 185 14.16 -10.60 -8.04
CA ARG A 185 14.89 -9.81 -7.07
C ARG A 185 16.41 -9.83 -7.27
N ARG A 186 16.95 -10.90 -7.83
CA ARG A 186 18.39 -10.96 -8.10
C ARG A 186 18.77 -9.94 -9.16
N PRO A 187 19.73 -9.02 -8.88
CA PRO A 187 20.24 -8.13 -9.91
C PRO A 187 20.68 -8.97 -11.10
N ARG A 188 20.28 -8.56 -12.30
CA ARG A 188 20.82 -9.14 -13.52
C ARG A 188 22.31 -8.79 -13.54
N LEU A 189 23.16 -9.73 -13.15
CA LEU A 189 24.58 -9.63 -13.45
C LEU A 189 24.68 -9.46 -14.97
N LEU A 190 25.07 -8.25 -15.39
CA LEU A 190 25.38 -7.95 -16.78
C LEU A 190 26.45 -8.95 -17.22
N ARG A 191 26.09 -9.79 -18.19
CA ARG A 191 27.04 -10.59 -18.98
C ARG A 191 27.69 -9.68 -19.99
#